data_da36a5a31d3e01a470af40b6bfd8b605
#
_entry.id   da36a5a31d3e01a470af40b6bfd8b605
#
_cell.length_a   1.000
_cell.length_b   1.000
_cell.length_c   1.000
_cell.angle_alpha   90.00
_cell.angle_beta   90.00
_cell.angle_gamma   90.00
#
_symmetry.space_group_name_H-M   'P 1'
#
loop_
_entity.id
_entity.type
_entity.pdbx_description
1 polymer ?
#
loop_
_entity_poly.entity_id
_entity_poly.type
_entity_poly.pdbx_seq_one_letter_code
_entity_poly.pdbx_strand_id
1 'polypeptide(L)'
;MCVRLADIKISSTEKLETIAKVDEEWLEASTRLTGVRGEELQAVHRLGIRNIADKSIFVKAKKNNKVIGCAYGTLEREYAGIYDLHVEEKYQNKGLGTAIFNEIVQWAKSNNTDYLYLIVHSKNDNAIKLYEKMGFEIIYTYDFYKKEDSLYEVIDG
;
A
#
# COMPACT_ATOMS: atom_id res chain seq x y z
N MET A 1 3.54 5.45 -10.48
CA MET A 1 4.19 6.72 -10.07
C MET A 1 5.46 6.43 -9.29
N CYS A 2 6.46 7.27 -9.39
CA CYS A 2 7.76 7.11 -8.76
C CYS A 2 8.25 8.44 -8.18
N VAL A 3 9.03 8.37 -7.10
CA VAL A 3 9.69 9.53 -6.48
C VAL A 3 11.05 9.12 -5.94
N ARG A 4 12.00 10.07 -5.94
CA ARG A 4 13.27 9.88 -5.25
C ARG A 4 13.06 10.04 -3.73
N LEU A 5 13.49 9.07 -2.95
CA LEU A 5 13.28 9.07 -1.49
C LEU A 5 13.88 10.28 -0.77
N ALA A 6 15.01 10.82 -1.27
CA ALA A 6 15.62 12.01 -0.70
C ALA A 6 14.71 13.26 -0.76
N ASP A 7 13.78 13.30 -1.72
CA ASP A 7 12.88 14.44 -1.94
C ASP A 7 11.61 14.36 -1.06
N ILE A 8 11.35 13.22 -0.42
CA ILE A 8 10.19 13.06 0.47
C ILE A 8 10.50 13.65 1.84
N LYS A 9 9.68 14.62 2.26
CA LYS A 9 9.68 15.17 3.62
C LYS A 9 8.77 14.34 4.52
N ILE A 10 9.32 13.86 5.63
CA ILE A 10 8.57 13.10 6.64
C ILE A 10 8.09 14.08 7.70
N SER A 11 6.78 14.16 7.90
CA SER A 11 6.15 15.08 8.83
C SER A 11 5.37 14.44 9.98
N SER A 12 5.25 13.10 10.01
CA SER A 12 4.46 12.40 11.01
C SER A 12 5.29 11.88 12.16
N THR A 13 4.75 11.99 13.36
CA THR A 13 5.32 11.47 14.62
C THR A 13 4.51 10.32 15.21
N GLU A 14 3.40 9.94 14.61
CA GLU A 14 2.63 8.77 15.07
C GLU A 14 3.40 7.49 14.85
N LYS A 15 3.59 6.76 15.93
CA LYS A 15 4.22 5.45 15.90
C LYS A 15 3.18 4.38 15.60
N LEU A 16 3.32 3.74 14.46
CA LEU A 16 2.48 2.64 14.01
C LEU A 16 3.18 1.29 14.26
N GLU A 17 2.38 0.23 14.31
CA GLU A 17 2.94 -1.13 14.41
C GLU A 17 3.46 -1.60 13.06
N THR A 18 4.70 -2.05 13.04
CA THR A 18 5.36 -2.58 11.83
C THR A 18 5.87 -4.00 12.08
N ILE A 19 5.71 -4.86 11.09
CA ILE A 19 6.20 -6.25 11.13
C ILE A 19 6.91 -6.59 9.82
N ALA A 20 7.94 -7.42 9.90
CA ALA A 20 8.74 -7.84 8.75
C ALA A 20 8.11 -9.00 7.97
N LYS A 21 7.24 -9.78 8.61
CA LYS A 21 6.49 -10.87 7.98
C LYS A 21 5.02 -10.68 8.26
N VAL A 22 4.20 -10.96 7.23
CA VAL A 22 2.75 -10.84 7.36
C VAL A 22 2.19 -11.79 8.42
N ASP A 23 1.26 -11.29 9.22
CA ASP A 23 0.47 -12.08 10.18
C ASP A 23 -1.02 -12.14 9.80
N GLU A 24 -1.77 -12.98 10.48
CA GLU A 24 -3.20 -13.15 10.21
C GLU A 24 -4.02 -11.88 10.48
N GLU A 25 -3.63 -11.09 11.47
CA GLU A 25 -4.30 -9.82 11.79
C GLU A 25 -4.19 -8.82 10.63
N TRP A 26 -2.99 -8.70 10.04
CA TRP A 26 -2.77 -7.85 8.86
C TRP A 26 -3.55 -8.36 7.65
N LEU A 27 -3.52 -9.69 7.38
CA LEU A 27 -4.23 -10.31 6.26
C LEU A 27 -5.75 -10.12 6.36
N GLU A 28 -6.31 -10.30 7.52
CA GLU A 28 -7.74 -10.07 7.78
C GLU A 28 -8.11 -8.61 7.55
N ALA A 29 -7.33 -7.70 8.10
CA ALA A 29 -7.55 -6.27 7.94
C ALA A 29 -7.42 -5.82 6.48
N SER A 30 -6.39 -6.26 5.77
CA SER A 30 -6.20 -5.96 4.35
C SER A 30 -7.37 -6.47 3.52
N THR A 31 -7.76 -7.73 3.70
CA THR A 31 -8.91 -8.32 3.00
C THR A 31 -10.20 -7.52 3.22
N ARG A 32 -10.44 -7.07 4.43
CA ARG A 32 -11.61 -6.25 4.80
C ARG A 32 -11.53 -4.84 4.21
N LEU A 33 -10.37 -4.19 4.30
CA LEU A 33 -10.16 -2.80 3.88
C LEU A 33 -10.06 -2.63 2.36
N THR A 34 -9.50 -3.59 1.64
CA THR A 34 -9.45 -3.58 0.17
C THR A 34 -10.79 -3.83 -0.48
N GLY A 35 -11.77 -4.34 0.27
CA GLY A 35 -13.09 -4.66 -0.24
C GLY A 35 -13.16 -5.86 -1.17
N VAL A 36 -12.13 -6.71 -1.18
CA VAL A 36 -12.13 -7.97 -1.94
C VAL A 36 -13.30 -8.85 -1.48
N ARG A 37 -14.19 -9.17 -2.40
CA ARG A 37 -15.39 -9.96 -2.13
C ARG A 37 -15.29 -11.36 -2.73
N GLY A 38 -15.92 -12.32 -2.06
CA GLY A 38 -15.93 -13.72 -2.46
C GLY A 38 -14.74 -14.51 -1.91
N GLU A 39 -15.00 -15.74 -1.47
CA GLU A 39 -14.00 -16.58 -0.80
C GLU A 39 -12.79 -16.91 -1.68
N GLU A 40 -13.01 -17.16 -2.97
CA GLU A 40 -11.92 -17.46 -3.90
C GLU A 40 -10.97 -16.27 -4.09
N LEU A 41 -11.51 -15.07 -4.32
CA LEU A 41 -10.70 -13.85 -4.49
C LEU A 41 -9.96 -13.48 -3.20
N GLN A 42 -10.60 -13.65 -2.05
CA GLN A 42 -9.96 -13.45 -0.76
C GLN A 42 -8.82 -14.44 -0.54
N ALA A 43 -9.02 -15.72 -0.89
CA ALA A 43 -7.97 -16.73 -0.81
C ALA A 43 -6.77 -16.41 -1.72
N VAL A 44 -7.02 -15.98 -2.96
CA VAL A 44 -5.98 -15.59 -3.91
C VAL A 44 -5.22 -14.34 -3.40
N HIS A 45 -5.93 -13.33 -2.90
CA HIS A 45 -5.33 -12.15 -2.31
C HIS A 45 -4.40 -12.50 -1.14
N ARG A 46 -4.90 -13.29 -0.18
CA ARG A 46 -4.12 -13.74 0.99
C ARG A 46 -2.90 -14.56 0.60
N LEU A 47 -3.04 -15.46 -0.38
CA LEU A 47 -1.94 -16.26 -0.89
C LEU A 47 -0.87 -15.40 -1.56
N GLY A 48 -1.28 -14.42 -2.37
CA GLY A 48 -0.38 -13.47 -3.00
C GLY A 48 0.46 -12.71 -1.96
N ILE A 49 -0.19 -12.19 -0.93
CA ILE A 49 0.49 -11.47 0.16
C ILE A 49 1.46 -12.37 0.93
N ARG A 50 1.08 -13.61 1.24
CA ARG A 50 1.96 -14.57 1.95
C ARG A 50 3.22 -14.94 1.17
N ASN A 51 3.18 -14.84 -0.15
CA ASN A 51 4.30 -15.16 -1.05
C ASN A 51 5.14 -13.95 -1.44
N ILE A 52 4.95 -12.79 -0.79
CA ILE A 52 5.76 -11.60 -1.03
C ILE A 52 7.22 -11.84 -0.60
N ALA A 53 8.15 -11.28 -1.39
CA ALA A 53 9.59 -11.42 -1.24
C ALA A 53 10.11 -11.14 0.19
N ASP A 54 11.25 -11.71 0.54
CA ASP A 54 11.83 -11.73 1.88
C ASP A 54 12.09 -10.35 2.50
N LYS A 55 12.30 -9.32 1.69
CA LYS A 55 12.48 -7.94 2.17
C LYS A 55 11.19 -7.15 2.03
N SER A 56 10.41 -7.17 3.07
CA SER A 56 9.12 -6.47 3.13
C SER A 56 8.88 -5.87 4.51
N ILE A 57 7.97 -4.91 4.55
CA ILE A 57 7.41 -4.32 5.77
C ILE A 57 5.89 -4.30 5.66
N PHE A 58 5.23 -4.66 6.73
CA PHE A 58 3.77 -4.56 6.84
C PHE A 58 3.43 -3.58 7.96
N VAL A 59 2.61 -2.60 7.66
CA VAL A 59 2.23 -1.52 8.58
C VAL A 59 0.79 -1.71 9.01
N LYS A 60 0.54 -1.59 10.32
CA LYS A 60 -0.79 -1.60 10.94
C LYS A 60 -1.03 -0.33 11.73
N ALA A 61 -2.12 0.36 11.45
CA ALA A 61 -2.63 1.42 12.28
C ALA A 61 -3.82 0.89 13.09
N LYS A 62 -3.73 0.92 14.41
CA LYS A 62 -4.73 0.35 15.32
C LYS A 62 -5.45 1.42 16.12
N LYS A 63 -6.73 1.17 16.35
CA LYS A 63 -7.55 1.89 17.32
C LYS A 63 -8.46 0.89 18.04
N ASN A 64 -8.44 0.90 19.38
CA ASN A 64 -9.20 -0.04 20.22
C ASN A 64 -8.97 -1.51 19.83
N ASN A 65 -7.71 -1.90 19.66
CA ASN A 65 -7.29 -3.25 19.22
C ASN A 65 -7.78 -3.70 17.83
N LYS A 66 -8.32 -2.78 17.03
CA LYS A 66 -8.75 -3.05 15.66
C LYS A 66 -7.80 -2.36 14.70
N VAL A 67 -7.36 -3.06 13.64
CA VAL A 67 -6.63 -2.45 12.53
C VAL A 67 -7.60 -1.62 11.70
N ILE A 68 -7.34 -0.31 11.64
CA ILE A 68 -8.14 0.67 10.91
C ILE A 68 -7.46 1.21 9.66
N GLY A 69 -6.22 0.84 9.46
CA GLY A 69 -5.44 1.16 8.26
C GLY A 69 -4.27 0.22 8.14
N CYS A 70 -3.86 -0.05 6.91
CA CYS A 70 -2.72 -0.91 6.62
C CYS A 70 -2.07 -0.54 5.29
N ALA A 71 -0.85 -0.99 5.11
CA ALA A 71 -0.11 -1.01 3.85
C ALA A 71 1.03 -2.01 3.95
N TYR A 72 1.64 -2.34 2.83
CA TYR A 72 2.93 -3.03 2.85
C TYR A 72 3.91 -2.43 1.85
N GLY A 73 5.19 -2.62 2.11
CA GLY A 73 6.28 -2.23 1.23
C GLY A 73 7.19 -3.43 0.92
N THR A 74 7.77 -3.40 -0.26
CA THR A 74 8.76 -4.39 -0.72
C THR A 74 10.00 -3.69 -1.25
N LEU A 75 11.13 -4.37 -1.19
CA LEU A 75 12.37 -3.89 -1.81
C LEU A 75 12.67 -4.69 -3.08
N GLU A 76 13.00 -3.97 -4.12
CA GLU A 76 13.47 -4.54 -5.38
C GLU A 76 14.63 -3.68 -5.92
N ARG A 77 15.87 -4.14 -5.75
CA ARG A 77 17.08 -3.39 -6.08
C ARG A 77 17.12 -2.04 -5.38
N GLU A 78 17.27 -0.95 -6.14
CA GLU A 78 17.24 0.43 -5.64
C GLU A 78 15.83 1.01 -5.44
N TYR A 79 14.78 0.22 -5.66
CA TYR A 79 13.39 0.63 -5.57
C TYR A 79 12.70 0.03 -4.35
N ALA A 80 11.83 0.81 -3.73
CA ALA A 80 10.83 0.32 -2.80
C ALA A 80 9.43 0.53 -3.40
N GLY A 81 8.60 -0.50 -3.32
CA GLY A 81 7.21 -0.43 -3.74
C GLY A 81 6.27 -0.27 -2.54
N ILE A 82 5.20 0.51 -2.68
CA ILE A 82 4.10 0.60 -1.72
C ILE A 82 2.86 -0.02 -2.32
N TYR A 83 2.19 -0.85 -1.52
CA TYR A 83 0.99 -1.58 -1.91
C TYR A 83 -0.06 -1.60 -0.81
N ASP A 84 -1.30 -1.77 -1.20
CA ASP A 84 -2.46 -1.95 -0.34
C ASP A 84 -2.57 -0.90 0.79
N LEU A 85 -2.28 0.36 0.45
CA LEU A 85 -2.48 1.48 1.37
C LEU A 85 -3.98 1.78 1.48
N HIS A 86 -4.58 1.31 2.55
CA HIS A 86 -6.00 1.49 2.85
C HIS A 86 -6.22 2.01 4.26
N VAL A 87 -7.18 2.88 4.38
CA VAL A 87 -7.68 3.41 5.66
C VAL A 87 -9.19 3.24 5.71
N GLU A 88 -9.72 2.73 6.82
CA GLU A 88 -11.16 2.60 7.03
C GLU A 88 -11.85 3.95 6.83
N GLU A 89 -12.96 3.98 6.09
CA GLU A 89 -13.60 5.20 5.58
C GLU A 89 -13.80 6.28 6.65
N LYS A 90 -14.29 5.90 7.83
CA LYS A 90 -14.54 6.85 8.94
C LYS A 90 -13.27 7.48 9.54
N TYR A 91 -12.09 6.94 9.22
CA TYR A 91 -10.79 7.45 9.68
C TYR A 91 -9.98 8.12 8.57
N GLN A 92 -10.52 8.20 7.36
CA GLN A 92 -9.89 8.90 6.25
C GLN A 92 -9.85 10.41 6.47
N ASN A 93 -8.99 11.10 5.69
CA ASN A 93 -8.81 12.57 5.73
C ASN A 93 -8.38 13.13 7.10
N LYS A 94 -7.74 12.32 7.93
CA LYS A 94 -7.22 12.69 9.27
C LYS A 94 -5.71 12.49 9.39
N GLY A 95 -5.01 12.28 8.27
CA GLY A 95 -3.57 12.11 8.24
C GLY A 95 -3.08 10.67 8.48
N LEU A 96 -3.97 9.69 8.71
CA LEU A 96 -3.57 8.32 8.99
C LEU A 96 -2.90 7.64 7.81
N GLY A 97 -3.42 7.83 6.59
CA GLY A 97 -2.80 7.32 5.36
C GLY A 97 -1.39 7.87 5.16
N THR A 98 -1.20 9.15 5.42
CA THR A 98 0.12 9.80 5.38
C THR A 98 1.06 9.22 6.44
N ALA A 99 0.59 8.94 7.65
CA ALA A 99 1.38 8.31 8.70
C ALA A 99 1.84 6.90 8.30
N ILE A 100 0.94 6.08 7.75
CA ILE A 100 1.26 4.74 7.24
C ILE A 100 2.28 4.82 6.10
N PHE A 101 2.07 5.72 5.15
CA PHE A 101 3.00 5.98 4.06
C PHE A 101 4.39 6.34 4.57
N ASN A 102 4.49 7.23 5.55
CA ASN A 102 5.76 7.69 6.11
C ASN A 102 6.54 6.56 6.80
N GLU A 103 5.87 5.58 7.41
CA GLU A 103 6.54 4.39 7.98
C GLU A 103 7.27 3.60 6.89
N ILE A 104 6.63 3.41 5.73
CA ILE A 104 7.26 2.71 4.60
C ILE A 104 8.41 3.53 4.01
N VAL A 105 8.25 4.85 3.91
CA VAL A 105 9.32 5.75 3.46
C VAL A 105 10.54 5.68 4.37
N GLN A 106 10.35 5.71 5.69
CA GLN A 106 11.45 5.59 6.66
C GLN A 106 12.15 4.25 6.55
N TRP A 107 11.40 3.17 6.44
CA TRP A 107 11.94 1.84 6.24
C TRP A 107 12.73 1.72 4.93
N ALA A 108 12.22 2.26 3.82
CA ALA A 108 12.91 2.29 2.55
C ALA A 108 14.23 3.06 2.63
N LYS A 109 14.21 4.24 3.26
CA LYS A 109 15.43 5.03 3.50
C LYS A 109 16.47 4.28 4.35
N SER A 110 16.04 3.59 5.39
CA SER A 110 16.93 2.79 6.25
C SER A 110 17.53 1.56 5.56
N ASN A 111 16.94 1.13 4.45
CA ASN A 111 17.43 0.04 3.60
C ASN A 111 18.21 0.54 2.36
N ASN A 112 18.60 1.81 2.33
CA ASN A 112 19.42 2.42 1.27
C ASN A 112 18.80 2.29 -0.13
N THR A 113 17.49 2.41 -0.24
CA THR A 113 16.81 2.52 -1.53
C THR A 113 16.77 3.98 -1.99
N ASP A 114 16.85 4.19 -3.30
CA ASP A 114 16.89 5.53 -3.89
C ASP A 114 15.49 6.02 -4.30
N TYR A 115 14.63 5.11 -4.69
CA TYR A 115 13.32 5.42 -5.27
C TYR A 115 12.18 4.70 -4.57
N LEU A 116 11.03 5.35 -4.54
CA LEU A 116 9.77 4.78 -4.11
C LEU A 116 8.78 4.81 -5.27
N TYR A 117 8.10 3.71 -5.51
CA TYR A 117 7.05 3.64 -6.53
C TYR A 117 5.75 3.10 -5.97
N LEU A 118 4.67 3.43 -6.66
CA LEU A 118 3.34 2.89 -6.42
C LEU A 118 2.56 2.78 -7.74
N ILE A 119 1.52 1.98 -7.68
CA ILE A 119 0.57 1.81 -8.77
C ILE A 119 -0.74 2.46 -8.33
N VAL A 120 -1.31 3.30 -9.18
CA VAL A 120 -2.57 3.98 -8.94
C VAL A 120 -3.45 3.86 -10.18
N HIS A 121 -4.74 3.63 -9.98
CA HIS A 121 -5.69 3.58 -11.08
C HIS A 121 -5.81 4.94 -11.76
N SER A 122 -5.76 4.99 -13.09
CA SER A 122 -5.76 6.23 -13.88
C SER A 122 -7.00 7.12 -13.67
N LYS A 123 -8.09 6.54 -13.21
CA LYS A 123 -9.34 7.26 -12.88
C LYS A 123 -9.41 7.75 -11.43
N ASN A 124 -8.42 7.42 -10.60
CA ASN A 124 -8.36 7.86 -9.20
C ASN A 124 -7.66 9.23 -9.09
N ASP A 125 -8.32 10.27 -9.60
CA ASP A 125 -7.77 11.64 -9.64
C ASP A 125 -7.37 12.15 -8.25
N ASN A 126 -8.09 11.78 -7.20
CA ASN A 126 -7.78 12.22 -5.84
C ASN A 126 -6.46 11.63 -5.34
N ALA A 127 -6.24 10.33 -5.56
CA ALA A 127 -4.99 9.68 -5.21
C ALA A 127 -3.82 10.20 -6.05
N ILE A 128 -4.01 10.37 -7.36
CA ILE A 128 -2.98 10.93 -8.26
C ILE A 128 -2.55 12.30 -7.76
N LYS A 129 -3.49 13.23 -7.52
CA LYS A 129 -3.18 14.56 -7.00
C LYS A 129 -2.48 14.54 -5.66
N LEU A 130 -2.84 13.60 -4.76
CA LEU A 130 -2.16 13.43 -3.48
C LEU A 130 -0.72 13.02 -3.67
N TYR A 131 -0.45 12.02 -4.49
CA TYR A 131 0.90 11.54 -4.75
C TYR A 131 1.76 12.54 -5.51
N GLU A 132 1.19 13.29 -6.47
CA GLU A 132 1.89 14.40 -7.13
C GLU A 132 2.32 15.49 -6.15
N LYS A 133 1.48 15.83 -5.16
CA LYS A 133 1.86 16.75 -4.07
C LYS A 133 2.98 16.21 -3.18
N MET A 134 3.11 14.89 -3.08
CA MET A 134 4.21 14.23 -2.38
C MET A 134 5.48 14.12 -3.23
N GLY A 135 5.47 14.61 -4.47
CA GLY A 135 6.61 14.60 -5.38
C GLY A 135 6.68 13.40 -6.31
N PHE A 136 5.64 12.58 -6.37
CA PHE A 136 5.60 11.47 -7.34
C PHE A 136 5.35 11.97 -8.74
N GLU A 137 6.01 11.32 -9.71
CA GLU A 137 5.81 11.55 -11.13
C GLU A 137 5.24 10.28 -11.79
N ILE A 138 4.35 10.47 -12.76
CA ILE A 138 3.88 9.38 -13.60
C ILE A 138 4.98 9.01 -14.58
N ILE A 139 5.54 7.82 -14.45
CA ILE A 139 6.62 7.34 -15.34
C ILE A 139 6.11 6.54 -16.54
N TYR A 140 5.00 5.85 -16.38
CA TYR A 140 4.28 5.20 -17.47
C TYR A 140 2.85 4.83 -17.06
N THR A 141 2.00 4.53 -18.04
CA THR A 141 0.66 3.96 -17.87
C THR A 141 0.60 2.63 -18.60
N TYR A 142 -0.20 1.71 -18.08
CA TYR A 142 -0.47 0.43 -18.72
C TYR A 142 -1.93 0.04 -18.51
N ASP A 143 -2.44 -0.80 -19.43
CA ASP A 143 -3.81 -1.28 -19.37
C ASP A 143 -3.85 -2.75 -18.96
N PHE A 144 -4.79 -3.08 -18.09
CA PHE A 144 -5.15 -4.46 -17.81
C PHE A 144 -6.23 -4.90 -18.79
N TYR A 145 -5.98 -5.96 -19.53
CA TYR A 145 -6.96 -6.60 -20.39
C TYR A 145 -7.57 -7.80 -19.66
N LYS A 146 -8.88 -7.77 -19.49
CA LYS A 146 -9.64 -8.90 -18.94
C LYS A 146 -10.09 -9.80 -20.07
N LYS A 147 -9.80 -11.10 -20.00
CA LYS A 147 -10.38 -12.09 -20.91
C LYS A 147 -11.87 -12.27 -20.53
N GLU A 148 -12.76 -12.26 -21.50
CA GLU A 148 -14.23 -12.27 -21.28
C GLU A 148 -14.73 -13.44 -20.39
N ASP A 149 -14.00 -14.52 -20.29
CA ASP A 149 -14.33 -15.72 -19.49
C ASP A 149 -13.64 -15.75 -18.10
N SER A 150 -13.00 -14.67 -17.65
CA SER A 150 -12.35 -14.69 -16.35
C SER A 150 -13.31 -14.25 -15.24
N LEU A 151 -13.44 -15.10 -14.23
CA LEU A 151 -14.22 -14.89 -12.98
C LEU A 151 -13.71 -13.70 -12.11
N TYR A 152 -12.76 -12.89 -12.61
CA TYR A 152 -12.18 -11.81 -11.85
C TYR A 152 -12.85 -10.50 -12.22
N GLU A 153 -13.72 -10.00 -11.37
CA GLU A 153 -14.04 -8.58 -11.35
C GLU A 153 -12.82 -7.85 -10.80
N VAL A 154 -12.25 -6.95 -11.60
CA VAL A 154 -11.26 -6.00 -11.09
C VAL A 154 -12.01 -5.06 -10.16
N ILE A 155 -11.79 -5.20 -8.88
CA ILE A 155 -12.34 -4.29 -7.89
C ILE A 155 -11.60 -2.98 -8.05
N ASP A 156 -12.33 -1.96 -8.51
CA ASP A 156 -11.84 -0.59 -8.51
C ASP A 156 -11.55 -0.17 -7.07
N GLY A 157 -10.29 -0.15 -6.74
CA GLY A 157 -9.79 0.31 -5.44
C GLY A 157 -9.55 1.80 -5.43
#